data_8a121e1a9946ee998706dfb40fecbc76
#
_entry.id   8a121e1a9946ee998706dfb40fecbc76
#
_cell.length_a   1.000
_cell.length_b   1.000
_cell.length_c   1.000
_cell.angle_alpha   90.00
_cell.angle_beta   90.00
_cell.angle_gamma   90.00
#
_symmetry.space_group_name_H-M   'P 1'
#
loop_
_entity.id
_entity.type
_entity.pdbx_description
1 polymer ?
#
loop_
_entity_poly.entity_id
_entity_poly.type
_entity_poly.pdbx_seq_one_letter_code
_entity_poly.pdbx_strand_id
1 'polypeptide(L)'
;MKIFKGKKVYLMDNEFSTATGIAEEEGKIIEIGNFEDLIHKYPEAEKVLSYQNDYIYPGFVEPHSHPMLTSYFLGNCTLIDFKHWDFGKYGVVPACLTRKDMLDRLKKEVSNKEKDAFLFFGYNQQHHGKITAKELDNLEDKKPVVLLYGTGHGVVMNTYAMKKFGFDLIPKDTFGCELTESGDYNGNFTETAYMPYISYLAPVLYNNENLEKGKQLYLENAKVNGIIATAEYMGGGTSGIEKEIEFYQNFSDENYPIHMSFLTNYQHVNNEFNNDNQKTFEY
;
A
#
# COMPACT_ATOMS: atom_id res chain seq x y z
N MET A 1 -29.80 11.19 -18.01
CA MET A 1 -30.08 11.04 -16.57
C MET A 1 -30.35 9.58 -16.24
N LYS A 2 -29.82 9.10 -15.09
CA LYS A 2 -30.08 7.76 -14.55
C LYS A 2 -30.57 7.86 -13.11
N ILE A 3 -31.42 6.92 -12.70
CA ILE A 3 -31.84 6.82 -11.30
C ILE A 3 -31.47 5.42 -10.79
N PHE A 4 -30.53 5.40 -9.86
CA PHE A 4 -30.05 4.17 -9.23
C PHE A 4 -30.92 3.85 -8.01
N LYS A 5 -31.39 2.60 -7.93
CA LYS A 5 -32.09 2.09 -6.74
C LYS A 5 -31.11 1.34 -5.84
N GLY A 6 -31.05 1.71 -4.58
CA GLY A 6 -30.37 0.96 -3.53
C GLY A 6 -31.36 0.40 -2.52
N LYS A 7 -30.98 -0.68 -1.82
CA LYS A 7 -31.72 -1.12 -0.62
C LYS A 7 -31.70 0.00 0.42
N LYS A 8 -30.57 0.66 0.56
CA LYS A 8 -30.38 1.84 1.40
C LYS A 8 -29.20 2.65 0.89
N VAL A 9 -29.35 3.93 0.77
CA VAL A 9 -28.32 4.90 0.41
C VAL A 9 -27.98 5.69 1.66
N TYR A 10 -26.74 5.66 2.12
CA TYR A 10 -26.24 6.40 3.27
C TYR A 10 -25.66 7.74 2.78
N LEU A 11 -26.15 8.85 3.34
CA LEU A 11 -25.68 10.17 2.95
C LEU A 11 -24.41 10.59 3.70
N MET A 12 -24.13 9.94 4.84
CA MET A 12 -23.00 10.24 5.73
C MET A 12 -22.97 11.70 6.20
N ASP A 13 -24.16 12.33 6.29
CA ASP A 13 -24.34 13.65 6.88
C ASP A 13 -24.35 13.56 8.43
N ASN A 14 -24.43 14.70 9.10
CA ASN A 14 -24.42 14.76 10.58
C ASN A 14 -25.61 14.04 11.23
N GLU A 15 -26.70 13.83 10.48
CA GLU A 15 -27.92 13.17 10.95
C GLU A 15 -27.96 11.69 10.58
N PHE A 16 -26.93 11.18 9.87
CA PHE A 16 -26.88 9.83 9.31
C PHE A 16 -28.11 9.51 8.46
N SER A 17 -28.57 10.49 7.69
CA SER A 17 -29.73 10.37 6.83
C SER A 17 -29.57 9.28 5.80
N THR A 18 -30.68 8.70 5.37
CA THR A 18 -30.70 7.62 4.39
C THR A 18 -31.80 7.81 3.36
N ALA A 19 -31.57 7.29 2.16
CA ALA A 19 -32.48 7.31 1.03
C ALA A 19 -32.58 5.90 0.38
N THR A 20 -33.29 5.82 -0.74
CA THR A 20 -33.38 4.57 -1.55
C THR A 20 -33.05 4.81 -3.02
N GLY A 21 -32.84 6.06 -3.43
CA GLY A 21 -32.54 6.42 -4.81
C GLY A 21 -31.53 7.55 -4.94
N ILE A 22 -30.79 7.52 -6.04
CA ILE A 22 -29.84 8.54 -6.48
C ILE A 22 -30.14 8.88 -7.94
N ALA A 23 -30.45 10.14 -8.23
CA ALA A 23 -30.52 10.66 -9.60
C ALA A 23 -29.15 11.21 -10.00
N GLU A 24 -28.63 10.72 -11.13
CA GLU A 24 -27.33 11.08 -11.70
C GLU A 24 -27.49 11.60 -13.12
N GLU A 25 -26.75 12.63 -13.47
CA GLU A 25 -26.62 13.13 -14.83
C GLU A 25 -25.22 13.62 -15.11
N GLU A 26 -24.64 13.15 -16.20
CA GLU A 26 -23.28 13.52 -16.64
C GLU A 26 -22.19 13.32 -15.55
N GLY A 27 -22.29 12.23 -14.80
CA GLY A 27 -21.33 11.89 -13.73
C GLY A 27 -21.53 12.65 -12.43
N LYS A 28 -22.64 13.44 -12.30
CA LYS A 28 -22.94 14.21 -11.09
C LYS A 28 -24.23 13.74 -10.43
N ILE A 29 -24.22 13.66 -9.11
CA ILE A 29 -25.44 13.46 -8.33
C ILE A 29 -26.27 14.73 -8.38
N ILE A 30 -27.47 14.63 -8.92
CA ILE A 30 -28.43 15.76 -9.03
C ILE A 30 -29.36 15.80 -7.83
N GLU A 31 -29.80 14.61 -7.37
CA GLU A 31 -30.70 14.52 -6.22
C GLU A 31 -30.57 13.13 -5.55
N ILE A 32 -30.76 13.10 -4.24
CA ILE A 32 -30.85 11.86 -3.45
C ILE A 32 -32.17 11.89 -2.70
N GLY A 33 -32.93 10.79 -2.76
CA GLY A 33 -34.24 10.73 -2.12
C GLY A 33 -34.88 9.34 -2.17
N ASN A 34 -36.21 9.32 -2.01
CA ASN A 34 -36.95 8.09 -2.21
C ASN A 34 -36.95 7.73 -3.70
N PHE A 35 -36.66 6.47 -4.03
CA PHE A 35 -36.57 6.01 -5.43
C PHE A 35 -37.87 6.23 -6.19
N GLU A 36 -39.04 5.93 -5.58
CA GLU A 36 -40.33 6.08 -6.24
C GLU A 36 -40.67 7.56 -6.51
N ASP A 37 -40.30 8.47 -5.60
CA ASP A 37 -40.47 9.89 -5.81
C ASP A 37 -39.57 10.42 -6.93
N LEU A 38 -38.32 9.96 -7.00
CA LEU A 38 -37.38 10.34 -8.05
C LEU A 38 -37.85 9.90 -9.44
N ILE A 39 -38.37 8.68 -9.60
CA ILE A 39 -38.88 8.22 -10.89
C ILE A 39 -40.18 8.93 -11.31
N HIS A 40 -40.97 9.44 -10.36
CA HIS A 40 -42.11 10.26 -10.69
C HIS A 40 -41.69 11.69 -11.14
N LYS A 41 -40.65 12.22 -10.51
CA LYS A 41 -40.11 13.55 -10.84
C LYS A 41 -39.35 13.57 -12.17
N TYR A 42 -38.68 12.47 -12.51
CA TYR A 42 -37.87 12.32 -13.72
C TYR A 42 -38.33 11.10 -14.55
N PRO A 43 -39.51 11.16 -15.18
CA PRO A 43 -40.12 9.97 -15.80
C PRO A 43 -39.34 9.40 -16.98
N GLU A 44 -38.54 10.23 -17.67
CA GLU A 44 -37.70 9.81 -18.82
C GLU A 44 -36.32 9.27 -18.41
N ALA A 45 -35.99 9.25 -17.12
CA ALA A 45 -34.70 8.78 -16.66
C ALA A 45 -34.59 7.23 -16.73
N GLU A 46 -33.43 6.73 -17.08
CA GLU A 46 -33.12 5.31 -17.04
C GLU A 46 -33.14 4.80 -15.59
N LYS A 47 -33.87 3.71 -15.33
CA LYS A 47 -33.96 3.09 -14.00
C LYS A 47 -32.88 2.01 -13.88
N VAL A 48 -31.91 2.22 -12.99
CA VAL A 48 -30.82 1.25 -12.71
C VAL A 48 -31.16 0.46 -11.45
N LEU A 49 -31.59 -0.79 -11.61
CA LEU A 49 -32.04 -1.68 -10.53
C LEU A 49 -30.98 -2.68 -10.05
N SER A 50 -29.79 -2.70 -10.67
CA SER A 50 -28.73 -3.66 -10.36
C SER A 50 -28.28 -3.62 -8.90
N TYR A 51 -28.45 -2.47 -8.22
CA TYR A 51 -28.04 -2.26 -6.83
C TYR A 51 -29.22 -2.26 -5.83
N GLN A 52 -30.44 -2.65 -6.26
CA GLN A 52 -31.64 -2.54 -5.43
C GLN A 52 -31.61 -3.35 -4.13
N ASN A 53 -30.72 -4.34 -4.03
CA ASN A 53 -30.50 -5.15 -2.83
C ASN A 53 -29.25 -4.75 -2.05
N ASP A 54 -28.50 -3.76 -2.54
CA ASP A 54 -27.21 -3.36 -2.01
C ASP A 54 -27.32 -2.10 -1.15
N TYR A 55 -26.37 -1.95 -0.24
CA TYR A 55 -26.15 -0.73 0.52
C TYR A 55 -25.18 0.17 -0.25
N ILE A 56 -25.58 1.42 -0.48
CA ILE A 56 -24.77 2.40 -1.22
C ILE A 56 -24.19 3.42 -0.23
N TYR A 57 -22.89 3.64 -0.32
CA TYR A 57 -22.14 4.61 0.47
C TYR A 57 -21.42 5.59 -0.44
N PRO A 58 -21.10 6.81 0.03
CA PRO A 58 -20.06 7.62 -0.60
C PRO A 58 -18.76 6.86 -0.70
N GLY A 59 -17.97 7.15 -1.72
CA GLY A 59 -16.62 6.56 -1.82
C GLY A 59 -15.77 6.90 -0.61
N PHE A 60 -14.88 5.96 -0.24
CA PHE A 60 -14.04 6.11 0.94
C PHE A 60 -12.83 7.00 0.68
N VAL A 61 -12.41 7.70 1.71
CA VAL A 61 -11.18 8.50 1.71
C VAL A 61 -10.14 7.78 2.58
N GLU A 62 -8.99 7.45 2.01
CA GLU A 62 -7.82 6.97 2.74
C GLU A 62 -6.91 8.16 3.07
N PRO A 63 -7.00 8.69 4.31
CA PRO A 63 -6.36 9.97 4.63
C PRO A 63 -4.86 9.83 4.92
N HIS A 64 -4.33 8.62 5.07
CA HIS A 64 -2.94 8.38 5.42
C HIS A 64 -2.41 7.14 4.69
N SER A 65 -1.73 7.34 3.58
CA SER A 65 -1.08 6.26 2.86
C SER A 65 0.24 6.72 2.23
N HIS A 66 0.94 5.77 1.62
CA HIS A 66 2.17 5.99 0.86
C HIS A 66 2.06 5.26 -0.48
N PRO A 67 1.27 5.81 -1.44
CA PRO A 67 0.94 5.08 -2.67
C PRO A 67 2.17 4.73 -3.52
N MET A 68 3.17 5.62 -3.62
CA MET A 68 4.39 5.31 -4.37
C MET A 68 5.19 4.19 -3.71
N LEU A 69 5.42 4.27 -2.39
CA LEU A 69 6.14 3.23 -1.64
C LEU A 69 5.41 1.89 -1.73
N THR A 70 4.08 1.90 -1.56
CA THR A 70 3.24 0.71 -1.71
C THR A 70 3.31 0.15 -3.13
N SER A 71 3.36 1.01 -4.16
CA SER A 71 3.55 0.57 -5.55
C SER A 71 4.89 -0.14 -5.75
N TYR A 72 5.98 0.35 -5.15
CA TYR A 72 7.25 -0.38 -5.17
C TYR A 72 7.14 -1.75 -4.49
N PHE A 73 6.47 -1.84 -3.34
CA PHE A 73 6.27 -3.12 -2.66
C PHE A 73 5.43 -4.09 -3.50
N LEU A 74 4.31 -3.64 -4.05
CA LEU A 74 3.43 -4.46 -4.88
C LEU A 74 4.09 -4.91 -6.19
N GLY A 75 4.95 -4.09 -6.76
CA GLY A 75 5.69 -4.40 -7.98
C GLY A 75 6.87 -5.36 -7.78
N ASN A 76 7.58 -5.26 -6.64
CA ASN A 76 8.86 -5.93 -6.43
C ASN A 76 8.83 -7.06 -5.39
N CYS A 77 7.83 -7.10 -4.51
CA CYS A 77 7.77 -8.08 -3.43
C CYS A 77 6.72 -9.17 -3.68
N THR A 78 6.96 -10.36 -3.17
CA THR A 78 5.94 -11.39 -3.02
C THR A 78 5.15 -11.11 -1.75
N LEU A 79 3.83 -11.02 -1.86
CA LEU A 79 2.96 -10.74 -0.71
C LEU A 79 2.86 -11.95 0.21
N ILE A 80 3.07 -11.71 1.51
CA ILE A 80 2.93 -12.69 2.59
C ILE A 80 1.99 -12.18 3.70
N ASP A 81 1.13 -11.21 3.39
CA ASP A 81 0.24 -10.57 4.35
C ASP A 81 -0.77 -11.57 4.95
N PHE A 82 -1.18 -11.32 6.18
CA PHE A 82 -2.26 -12.05 6.85
C PHE A 82 -3.65 -11.65 6.32
N LYS A 83 -3.74 -10.66 5.45
CA LYS A 83 -4.92 -10.27 4.69
C LYS A 83 -4.81 -10.78 3.26
N HIS A 84 -5.95 -11.06 2.63
CA HIS A 84 -5.97 -11.22 1.18
C HIS A 84 -5.86 -9.84 0.51
N TRP A 85 -5.26 -9.80 -0.66
CA TRP A 85 -5.20 -8.63 -1.50
C TRP A 85 -6.00 -8.90 -2.76
N ASP A 86 -7.08 -8.15 -2.96
CA ASP A 86 -7.88 -8.20 -4.19
C ASP A 86 -7.40 -7.09 -5.13
N PHE A 87 -6.94 -7.48 -6.30
CA PHE A 87 -6.46 -6.59 -7.35
C PHE A 87 -7.40 -6.58 -8.56
N GLY A 88 -8.68 -6.82 -8.34
CA GLY A 88 -9.71 -6.77 -9.37
C GLY A 88 -9.37 -7.65 -10.58
N LYS A 89 -9.20 -7.02 -11.74
CA LYS A 89 -8.85 -7.71 -12.99
C LYS A 89 -7.53 -8.49 -12.97
N TYR A 90 -6.64 -8.20 -12.03
CA TYR A 90 -5.37 -8.92 -11.86
C TYR A 90 -5.45 -10.09 -10.89
N GLY A 91 -6.62 -10.31 -10.28
CA GLY A 91 -6.89 -11.45 -9.40
C GLY A 91 -6.62 -11.18 -7.92
N VAL A 92 -6.74 -12.24 -7.13
CA VAL A 92 -6.63 -12.18 -5.66
C VAL A 92 -5.37 -12.92 -5.21
N VAL A 93 -4.58 -12.28 -4.36
CA VAL A 93 -3.51 -12.95 -3.62
C VAL A 93 -4.08 -13.37 -2.26
N PRO A 94 -4.16 -14.68 -1.99
CA PRO A 94 -4.72 -15.19 -0.74
C PRO A 94 -3.84 -14.82 0.45
N ALA A 95 -4.46 -14.66 1.62
CA ALA A 95 -3.78 -14.39 2.88
C ALA A 95 -2.82 -15.51 3.29
N CYS A 96 -1.76 -15.15 4.02
CA CYS A 96 -0.98 -16.06 4.84
C CYS A 96 -1.45 -15.95 6.29
N LEU A 97 -2.44 -16.73 6.67
CA LEU A 97 -3.07 -16.62 8.00
C LEU A 97 -2.20 -17.16 9.12
N THR A 98 -1.29 -18.09 8.80
CA THR A 98 -0.45 -18.78 9.77
C THR A 98 1.02 -18.72 9.38
N ARG A 99 1.89 -19.02 10.36
CA ARG A 99 3.32 -19.21 10.10
C ARG A 99 3.58 -20.25 9.00
N LYS A 100 2.81 -21.34 8.97
CA LYS A 100 2.96 -22.38 7.96
C LYS A 100 2.69 -21.83 6.56
N ASP A 101 1.60 -21.08 6.39
CA ASP A 101 1.24 -20.49 5.08
C ASP A 101 2.36 -19.56 4.58
N MET A 102 2.89 -18.72 5.49
CA MET A 102 4.02 -17.84 5.17
C MET A 102 5.24 -18.63 4.76
N LEU A 103 5.69 -19.62 5.57
CA LEU A 103 6.87 -20.41 5.27
C LEU A 103 6.74 -21.20 3.97
N ASP A 104 5.57 -21.73 3.66
CA ASP A 104 5.32 -22.45 2.40
C ASP A 104 5.44 -21.49 1.20
N ARG A 105 4.96 -20.26 1.34
CA ARG A 105 5.12 -19.23 0.30
C ARG A 105 6.56 -18.78 0.15
N LEU A 106 7.31 -18.58 1.25
CA LEU A 106 8.74 -18.30 1.20
C LEU A 106 9.50 -19.42 0.46
N LYS A 107 9.29 -20.69 0.84
CA LYS A 107 9.92 -21.85 0.20
C LYS A 107 9.65 -21.94 -1.29
N LYS A 108 8.40 -21.71 -1.69
CA LYS A 108 8.02 -21.67 -3.10
C LYS A 108 8.78 -20.58 -3.86
N GLU A 109 8.89 -19.39 -3.28
CA GLU A 109 9.55 -18.27 -3.94
C GLU A 109 11.05 -18.44 -4.05
N VAL A 110 11.74 -18.89 -2.98
CA VAL A 110 13.20 -19.09 -2.99
C VAL A 110 13.63 -20.27 -3.88
N SER A 111 12.69 -21.12 -4.30
CA SER A 111 12.96 -22.17 -5.28
C SER A 111 13.19 -21.63 -6.70
N ASN A 112 12.80 -20.38 -6.98
CA ASN A 112 13.06 -19.74 -8.27
C ASN A 112 14.54 -19.30 -8.36
N LYS A 113 15.33 -20.06 -9.09
CA LYS A 113 16.79 -19.84 -9.21
C LYS A 113 17.17 -18.65 -10.11
N GLU A 114 16.23 -18.10 -10.88
CA GLU A 114 16.47 -16.95 -11.75
C GLU A 114 16.50 -15.61 -11.00
N LYS A 115 15.91 -15.55 -9.78
CA LYS A 115 15.92 -14.35 -8.96
C LYS A 115 17.25 -14.18 -8.22
N ASP A 116 17.76 -12.94 -8.19
CA ASP A 116 18.98 -12.55 -7.47
C ASP A 116 18.71 -12.09 -6.03
N ALA A 117 17.44 -11.84 -5.69
CA ALA A 117 16.98 -11.48 -4.36
C ALA A 117 15.52 -11.92 -4.17
N PHE A 118 15.14 -12.22 -2.94
CA PHE A 118 13.80 -12.61 -2.55
C PHE A 118 13.25 -11.59 -1.58
N LEU A 119 12.33 -10.77 -2.08
CA LEU A 119 11.66 -9.70 -1.32
C LEU A 119 10.23 -10.10 -1.01
N PHE A 120 9.84 -9.95 0.23
CA PHE A 120 8.49 -10.26 0.71
C PHE A 120 7.92 -9.05 1.44
N PHE A 121 6.62 -8.82 1.28
CA PHE A 121 5.91 -7.73 1.96
C PHE A 121 4.68 -8.25 2.69
N GLY A 122 4.39 -7.67 3.86
CA GLY A 122 3.23 -8.00 4.67
C GLY A 122 3.56 -8.92 5.86
N TYR A 123 4.86 -9.07 6.23
CA TYR A 123 5.19 -9.82 7.43
C TYR A 123 4.54 -9.20 8.66
N ASN A 124 3.94 -10.06 9.49
CA ASN A 124 3.31 -9.67 10.75
C ASN A 124 3.65 -10.71 11.83
N GLN A 125 4.43 -10.28 12.82
CA GLN A 125 4.91 -11.18 13.87
C GLN A 125 3.80 -11.79 14.73
N GLN A 126 2.67 -11.10 14.89
CA GLN A 126 1.56 -11.61 15.68
C GLN A 126 0.85 -12.80 14.99
N HIS A 127 0.78 -12.78 13.68
CA HIS A 127 0.17 -13.86 12.87
C HIS A 127 1.18 -14.93 12.46
N HIS A 128 2.37 -14.51 12.06
CA HIS A 128 3.39 -15.39 11.49
C HIS A 128 4.38 -15.93 12.53
N GLY A 129 4.34 -15.42 13.77
CA GLY A 129 5.35 -15.71 14.79
C GLY A 129 6.71 -15.06 14.47
N LYS A 130 7.61 -15.08 15.43
CA LYS A 130 8.98 -14.60 15.21
C LYS A 130 9.70 -15.49 14.19
N ILE A 131 10.41 -14.85 13.25
CA ILE A 131 11.35 -15.51 12.34
C ILE A 131 12.70 -14.84 12.47
N THR A 132 13.77 -15.61 12.34
CA THR A 132 15.15 -15.17 12.57
C THR A 132 15.99 -15.30 11.29
N ALA A 133 17.13 -14.59 11.25
CA ALA A 133 18.11 -14.73 10.18
C ALA A 133 18.48 -16.20 9.94
N LYS A 134 18.74 -16.97 11.01
CA LYS A 134 19.09 -18.38 10.91
C LYS A 134 18.00 -19.23 10.25
N GLU A 135 16.73 -18.95 10.51
CA GLU A 135 15.63 -19.66 9.85
C GLU A 135 15.54 -19.31 8.38
N LEU A 136 15.81 -18.04 8.03
CA LEU A 136 15.87 -17.59 6.62
C LEU A 136 17.10 -18.15 5.91
N ASP A 137 18.28 -18.24 6.58
CA ASP A 137 19.48 -18.89 6.05
C ASP A 137 19.24 -20.39 5.71
N ASN A 138 18.41 -21.07 6.51
CA ASN A 138 18.00 -22.44 6.19
C ASN A 138 17.14 -22.58 4.93
N LEU A 139 16.53 -21.49 4.48
CA LEU A 139 15.79 -21.45 3.21
C LEU A 139 16.69 -21.06 2.04
N GLU A 140 17.53 -20.03 2.23
CA GLU A 140 18.44 -19.51 1.23
C GLU A 140 19.57 -18.72 1.91
N ASP A 141 20.83 -19.19 1.76
CA ASP A 141 22.00 -18.62 2.43
C ASP A 141 22.98 -17.91 1.48
N LYS A 142 22.71 -17.94 0.16
CA LYS A 142 23.59 -17.38 -0.89
C LYS A 142 23.03 -16.17 -1.60
N LYS A 143 21.74 -15.88 -1.39
CA LYS A 143 21.04 -14.75 -1.96
C LYS A 143 20.30 -13.99 -0.88
N PRO A 144 20.02 -12.69 -1.05
CA PRO A 144 19.25 -11.92 -0.07
C PRO A 144 17.84 -12.45 0.07
N VAL A 145 17.41 -12.65 1.32
CA VAL A 145 16.02 -12.88 1.71
C VAL A 145 15.63 -11.76 2.66
N VAL A 146 14.60 -10.98 2.28
CA VAL A 146 14.16 -9.78 3.00
C VAL A 146 12.65 -9.84 3.18
N LEU A 147 12.18 -9.83 4.42
CA LEU A 147 10.77 -9.75 4.79
C LEU A 147 10.46 -8.37 5.34
N LEU A 148 9.74 -7.55 4.59
CA LEU A 148 9.25 -6.25 5.03
C LEU A 148 8.00 -6.43 5.87
N TYR A 149 7.94 -5.74 7.00
CA TYR A 149 6.74 -5.69 7.83
C TYR A 149 5.58 -5.04 7.06
N GLY A 150 4.36 -5.52 7.28
CA GLY A 150 3.15 -4.92 6.71
C GLY A 150 2.90 -3.48 7.17
N THR A 151 3.51 -3.07 8.28
CA THR A 151 3.49 -1.68 8.77
C THR A 151 4.46 -0.75 8.04
N GLY A 152 5.41 -1.28 7.26
CA GLY A 152 6.51 -0.52 6.68
C GLY A 152 7.61 -0.09 7.66
N HIS A 153 7.51 -0.45 8.96
CA HIS A 153 8.40 0.02 10.02
C HIS A 153 9.44 -1.01 10.46
N GLY A 154 9.72 -1.99 9.64
CA GLY A 154 10.72 -3.00 9.97
C GLY A 154 10.97 -4.01 8.89
N VAL A 155 12.00 -4.80 9.13
CA VAL A 155 12.48 -5.82 8.22
C VAL A 155 13.06 -7.00 8.99
N VAL A 156 12.89 -8.19 8.44
CA VAL A 156 13.66 -9.37 8.85
C VAL A 156 14.48 -9.86 7.67
N MET A 157 15.76 -10.13 7.88
CA MET A 157 16.70 -10.50 6.83
C MET A 157 17.48 -11.75 7.19
N ASN A 158 17.88 -12.50 6.15
CA ASN A 158 18.89 -13.54 6.31
C ASN A 158 20.29 -12.92 6.49
N THR A 159 21.25 -13.72 6.92
CA THR A 159 22.64 -13.29 7.16
C THR A 159 23.29 -12.72 5.89
N TYR A 160 22.99 -13.28 4.73
CA TYR A 160 23.50 -12.78 3.46
C TYR A 160 22.99 -11.36 3.16
N ALA A 161 21.68 -11.11 3.34
CA ALA A 161 21.09 -9.79 3.11
C ALA A 161 21.64 -8.73 4.08
N MET A 162 21.77 -9.06 5.38
CA MET A 162 22.37 -8.15 6.36
C MET A 162 23.74 -7.65 5.91
N LYS A 163 24.62 -8.56 5.53
CA LYS A 163 25.97 -8.23 5.04
C LYS A 163 25.97 -7.45 3.73
N LYS A 164 25.12 -7.88 2.78
CA LYS A 164 25.04 -7.23 1.47
C LYS A 164 24.57 -5.80 1.54
N PHE A 165 23.62 -5.49 2.44
CA PHE A 165 23.00 -4.19 2.59
C PHE A 165 23.52 -3.40 3.80
N GLY A 166 24.56 -3.88 4.49
CA GLY A 166 25.22 -3.16 5.59
C GLY A 166 24.43 -3.08 6.90
N PHE A 167 23.40 -3.91 7.08
CA PHE A 167 22.63 -3.95 8.33
C PHE A 167 23.43 -4.58 9.49
N ASP A 168 24.44 -5.37 9.20
CA ASP A 168 25.40 -5.92 10.18
C ASP A 168 26.37 -4.86 10.73
N LEU A 169 26.35 -3.64 10.18
CA LEU A 169 27.14 -2.49 10.67
C LEU A 169 26.35 -1.55 11.59
N ILE A 170 25.04 -1.75 11.74
CA ILE A 170 24.21 -0.97 12.64
C ILE A 170 24.66 -1.26 14.08
N PRO A 171 24.86 -0.23 14.93
CA PRO A 171 25.26 -0.48 16.32
C PRO A 171 24.25 -1.39 17.05
N LYS A 172 24.74 -2.39 17.74
CA LYS A 172 23.90 -3.42 18.39
C LYS A 172 23.01 -2.89 19.50
N ASP A 173 23.33 -1.74 20.08
CA ASP A 173 22.56 -1.01 21.08
C ASP A 173 21.51 -0.07 20.47
N THR A 174 21.42 -0.01 19.13
CA THR A 174 20.39 0.79 18.45
C THR A 174 18.99 0.23 18.76
N PHE A 175 18.08 1.11 19.18
CA PHE A 175 16.69 0.74 19.46
C PHE A 175 16.05 0.09 18.22
N GLY A 176 15.43 -1.08 18.41
CA GLY A 176 14.83 -1.86 17.34
C GLY A 176 15.78 -2.87 16.66
N CYS A 177 17.04 -2.95 17.12
CA CYS A 177 17.97 -4.01 16.72
C CYS A 177 17.79 -5.21 17.65
N GLU A 178 17.29 -6.33 17.13
CA GLU A 178 17.16 -7.55 17.93
C GLU A 178 18.43 -8.42 17.85
N LEU A 179 18.85 -8.91 19.01
CA LEU A 179 20.02 -9.80 19.14
C LEU A 179 19.59 -11.18 19.63
N THR A 180 20.43 -12.17 19.31
CA THR A 180 20.37 -13.51 19.90
C THR A 180 20.91 -13.51 21.34
N GLU A 181 20.74 -14.60 22.06
CA GLU A 181 21.34 -14.78 23.40
C GLU A 181 22.87 -14.69 23.40
N SER A 182 23.51 -15.05 22.26
CA SER A 182 24.97 -14.88 22.07
C SER A 182 25.39 -13.45 21.72
N GLY A 183 24.45 -12.51 21.58
CA GLY A 183 24.74 -11.12 21.20
C GLY A 183 25.00 -10.92 19.71
N ASP A 184 24.61 -11.87 18.85
CA ASP A 184 24.65 -11.71 17.40
C ASP A 184 23.33 -11.14 16.89
N TYR A 185 23.34 -10.52 15.68
CA TYR A 185 22.09 -10.05 15.06
C TYR A 185 21.18 -11.24 14.77
N ASN A 186 19.91 -11.15 15.18
CA ASN A 186 18.91 -12.16 14.85
C ASN A 186 18.21 -11.92 13.51
N GLY A 187 18.56 -10.81 12.84
CA GLY A 187 18.01 -10.43 11.53
C GLY A 187 16.82 -9.49 11.57
N ASN A 188 16.25 -9.22 12.75
CA ASN A 188 15.10 -8.32 12.90
C ASN A 188 15.56 -6.90 13.26
N PHE A 189 15.14 -5.93 12.43
CA PHE A 189 15.42 -4.51 12.57
C PHE A 189 14.12 -3.72 12.44
N THR A 190 13.82 -2.90 13.44
CA THR A 190 12.59 -2.10 13.47
C THR A 190 12.91 -0.65 13.85
N GLU A 191 11.98 0.26 13.55
CA GLU A 191 12.05 1.67 13.97
C GLU A 191 13.41 2.32 13.71
N THR A 192 14.13 2.73 14.75
CA THR A 192 15.42 3.42 14.63
C THR A 192 16.52 2.56 13.99
N ALA A 193 16.44 1.25 14.12
CA ALA A 193 17.37 0.32 13.45
C ALA A 193 16.99 0.03 12.00
N TYR A 194 15.85 0.50 11.52
CA TYR A 194 15.36 0.28 10.17
C TYR A 194 15.14 1.55 9.36
N MET A 195 14.36 2.51 9.88
CA MET A 195 13.89 3.68 9.13
C MET A 195 15.03 4.51 8.47
N PRO A 196 16.14 4.83 9.15
CA PRO A 196 17.25 5.53 8.51
C PRO A 196 17.99 4.69 7.45
N TYR A 197 17.84 3.36 7.49
CA TYR A 197 18.60 2.42 6.66
C TYR A 197 17.77 1.80 5.52
N ILE A 198 16.48 2.17 5.39
CA ILE A 198 15.62 1.66 4.30
C ILE A 198 16.22 1.95 2.92
N SER A 199 16.91 3.09 2.77
CA SER A 199 17.60 3.46 1.53
C SER A 199 18.70 2.46 1.10
N TYR A 200 19.23 1.67 2.03
CA TYR A 200 20.22 0.62 1.73
C TYR A 200 19.58 -0.54 0.94
N LEU A 201 18.25 -0.69 1.04
CA LEU A 201 17.48 -1.64 0.24
C LEU A 201 17.06 -1.09 -1.12
N ALA A 202 17.29 0.20 -1.38
CA ALA A 202 16.86 0.85 -2.62
C ALA A 202 17.28 0.09 -3.91
N PRO A 203 18.50 -0.48 -4.02
CA PRO A 203 18.91 -1.19 -5.23
C PRO A 203 18.05 -2.40 -5.60
N VAL A 204 17.34 -2.98 -4.62
CA VAL A 204 16.48 -4.15 -4.82
C VAL A 204 15.00 -3.83 -4.63
N LEU A 205 14.69 -2.79 -3.84
CA LEU A 205 13.32 -2.42 -3.48
C LEU A 205 12.74 -1.39 -4.45
N TYR A 206 13.53 -0.39 -4.88
CA TYR A 206 13.06 0.71 -5.73
C TYR A 206 13.40 0.47 -7.21
N ASN A 207 13.08 -0.75 -7.69
CA ASN A 207 13.21 -1.04 -9.12
C ASN A 207 12.06 -0.40 -9.89
N ASN A 208 12.38 0.59 -10.72
CA ASN A 208 11.41 1.36 -11.51
C ASN A 208 10.74 0.53 -12.62
N GLU A 209 11.35 -0.57 -13.08
CA GLU A 209 10.75 -1.44 -14.10
C GLU A 209 9.39 -2.01 -13.66
N ASN A 210 9.24 -2.24 -12.36
CA ASN A 210 8.04 -2.80 -11.78
C ASN A 210 7.11 -1.75 -11.11
N LEU A 211 7.53 -0.47 -11.06
CA LEU A 211 6.76 0.58 -10.40
C LEU A 211 5.39 0.78 -11.04
N GLU A 212 5.32 0.82 -12.38
CA GLU A 212 4.05 0.99 -13.09
C GLU A 212 3.10 -0.18 -12.85
N LYS A 213 3.63 -1.42 -12.87
CA LYS A 213 2.84 -2.60 -12.49
C LYS A 213 2.31 -2.47 -11.05
N GLY A 214 3.17 -2.06 -10.12
CA GLY A 214 2.76 -1.86 -8.73
C GLY A 214 1.71 -0.78 -8.57
N LYS A 215 1.81 0.34 -9.32
CA LYS A 215 0.80 1.39 -9.38
C LYS A 215 -0.55 0.85 -9.84
N GLN A 216 -0.58 0.06 -10.90
CA GLN A 216 -1.81 -0.56 -11.40
C GLN A 216 -2.44 -1.52 -10.36
N LEU A 217 -1.63 -2.29 -9.64
CA LEU A 217 -2.12 -3.13 -8.55
C LEU A 217 -2.69 -2.28 -7.41
N TYR A 218 -2.03 -1.18 -7.02
CA TYR A 218 -2.54 -0.26 -6.01
C TYR A 218 -3.90 0.33 -6.41
N LEU A 219 -4.03 0.84 -7.64
CA LEU A 219 -5.26 1.43 -8.15
C LEU A 219 -6.41 0.42 -8.20
N GLU A 220 -6.17 -0.79 -8.67
CA GLU A 220 -7.20 -1.84 -8.69
C GLU A 220 -7.61 -2.24 -7.26
N ASN A 221 -6.67 -2.34 -6.32
CA ASN A 221 -7.00 -2.59 -4.92
C ASN A 221 -7.82 -1.43 -4.32
N ALA A 222 -7.46 -0.19 -4.58
CA ALA A 222 -8.23 0.98 -4.15
C ALA A 222 -9.67 0.93 -4.71
N LYS A 223 -9.80 0.62 -6.01
CA LYS A 223 -11.10 0.50 -6.68
C LYS A 223 -11.99 -0.57 -6.06
N VAL A 224 -11.46 -1.78 -5.86
CA VAL A 224 -12.21 -2.90 -5.26
C VAL A 224 -12.69 -2.55 -3.85
N ASN A 225 -11.91 -1.77 -3.11
CA ASN A 225 -12.25 -1.31 -1.76
C ASN A 225 -13.05 0.00 -1.73
N GLY A 226 -13.41 0.57 -2.88
CA GLY A 226 -14.24 1.78 -2.97
C GLY A 226 -13.53 3.06 -2.53
N ILE A 227 -12.19 3.09 -2.54
CA ILE A 227 -11.39 4.27 -2.18
C ILE A 227 -11.34 5.21 -3.38
N ILE A 228 -11.87 6.42 -3.23
CA ILE A 228 -11.93 7.47 -4.27
C ILE A 228 -10.95 8.61 -4.04
N ALA A 229 -10.38 8.71 -2.86
CA ALA A 229 -9.37 9.71 -2.52
C ALA A 229 -8.33 9.12 -1.58
N THR A 230 -7.09 9.53 -1.73
CA THR A 230 -5.99 9.13 -0.85
C THR A 230 -5.00 10.28 -0.64
N ALA A 231 -4.19 10.21 0.40
CA ALA A 231 -3.17 11.20 0.69
C ALA A 231 -1.79 10.55 0.83
N GLU A 232 -0.79 11.11 0.12
CA GLU A 232 0.62 10.82 0.40
C GLU A 232 1.07 11.66 1.60
N TYR A 233 1.55 11.00 2.64
CA TYR A 233 1.92 11.63 3.91
C TYR A 233 3.42 11.85 4.11
N MET A 234 4.25 11.38 3.19
CA MET A 234 5.71 11.44 3.28
C MET A 234 6.34 11.97 1.98
N GLY A 235 5.67 12.93 1.35
CA GLY A 235 6.12 13.48 0.06
C GLY A 235 7.58 13.94 0.09
N GLY A 236 8.37 13.47 -0.89
CA GLY A 236 9.82 13.61 -0.96
C GLY A 236 10.61 12.52 -0.25
N GLY A 237 9.96 11.66 0.55
CA GLY A 237 10.65 10.69 1.40
C GLY A 237 11.00 9.35 0.74
N THR A 238 10.41 9.02 -0.39
CA THR A 238 10.64 7.74 -1.07
C THR A 238 11.70 7.84 -2.17
N SER A 239 11.55 8.78 -3.09
CA SER A 239 12.44 8.89 -4.26
C SER A 239 12.86 10.32 -4.61
N GLY A 240 12.56 11.28 -3.76
CA GLY A 240 12.76 12.70 -3.93
C GLY A 240 11.54 13.41 -4.50
N ILE A 241 11.42 14.70 -4.17
CA ILE A 241 10.20 15.47 -4.39
C ILE A 241 9.79 15.55 -5.86
N GLU A 242 10.73 15.78 -6.78
CA GLU A 242 10.43 15.94 -8.21
C GLU A 242 9.87 14.66 -8.82
N LYS A 243 10.50 13.50 -8.53
CA LYS A 243 10.05 12.20 -9.06
C LYS A 243 8.70 11.79 -8.48
N GLU A 244 8.46 12.10 -7.21
CA GLU A 244 7.20 11.79 -6.56
C GLU A 244 6.06 12.65 -7.13
N ILE A 245 6.29 13.94 -7.38
CA ILE A 245 5.31 14.81 -8.05
C ILE A 245 4.98 14.26 -9.46
N GLU A 246 5.99 13.91 -10.25
CA GLU A 246 5.78 13.30 -11.58
C GLU A 246 4.95 12.02 -11.50
N PHE A 247 5.25 11.15 -10.54
CA PHE A 247 4.49 9.93 -10.31
C PHE A 247 3.03 10.23 -9.98
N TYR A 248 2.76 11.20 -9.09
CA TYR A 248 1.41 11.52 -8.64
C TYR A 248 0.61 12.32 -9.67
N GLN A 249 1.25 13.14 -10.51
CA GLN A 249 0.57 13.79 -11.64
C GLN A 249 -0.03 12.79 -12.62
N ASN A 250 0.57 11.61 -12.75
CA ASN A 250 0.14 10.52 -13.61
C ASN A 250 -0.45 9.33 -12.83
N PHE A 251 -0.92 9.57 -11.60
CA PHE A 251 -1.35 8.48 -10.72
C PHE A 251 -2.74 7.95 -11.05
N SER A 252 -3.68 8.83 -11.40
CA SER A 252 -5.04 8.44 -11.74
C SER A 252 -5.13 7.70 -13.07
N ASP A 253 -6.09 6.77 -13.15
CA ASP A 253 -6.51 6.08 -14.38
C ASP A 253 -7.82 6.73 -14.86
N GLU A 254 -8.01 6.88 -16.18
CA GLU A 254 -9.26 7.43 -16.75
C GLU A 254 -10.50 6.62 -16.34
N ASN A 255 -10.33 5.32 -16.12
CA ASN A 255 -11.41 4.41 -15.72
C ASN A 255 -11.66 4.40 -14.20
N TYR A 256 -10.74 4.96 -13.41
CA TYR A 256 -10.88 5.11 -11.98
C TYR A 256 -10.09 6.33 -11.49
N PRO A 257 -10.68 7.53 -11.64
CA PRO A 257 -10.05 8.76 -11.17
C PRO A 257 -10.05 8.76 -9.63
N ILE A 258 -8.86 8.61 -9.05
CA ILE A 258 -8.64 8.74 -7.61
C ILE A 258 -8.10 10.14 -7.31
N HIS A 259 -8.71 10.84 -6.37
CA HIS A 259 -8.20 12.12 -5.92
C HIS A 259 -6.97 11.92 -5.04
N MET A 260 -5.90 12.63 -5.37
CA MET A 260 -4.63 12.57 -4.64
C MET A 260 -4.36 13.88 -3.92
N SER A 261 -4.14 13.80 -2.60
CA SER A 261 -3.56 14.88 -1.80
C SER A 261 -2.09 14.55 -1.54
N PHE A 262 -1.21 15.49 -1.86
CA PHE A 262 0.22 15.32 -1.68
C PHE A 262 0.71 16.24 -0.58
N LEU A 263 1.16 15.64 0.54
CA LEU A 263 1.69 16.36 1.69
C LEU A 263 3.20 16.15 1.75
N THR A 264 3.94 17.22 1.56
CA THR A 264 5.40 17.20 1.60
C THR A 264 5.91 17.04 3.03
N ASN A 265 6.91 16.18 3.22
CA ASN A 265 7.65 16.16 4.47
C ASN A 265 8.70 17.26 4.45
N TYR A 266 8.52 18.30 5.29
CA TYR A 266 9.40 19.47 5.33
C TYR A 266 10.88 19.10 5.47
N GLN A 267 11.24 18.15 6.32
CA GLN A 267 12.63 17.77 6.50
C GLN A 267 13.24 17.14 5.25
N HIS A 268 12.52 16.27 4.56
CA HIS A 268 13.01 15.67 3.33
C HIS A 268 13.18 16.69 2.23
N VAL A 269 12.18 17.52 2.00
CA VAL A 269 12.20 18.56 0.98
C VAL A 269 13.28 19.60 1.26
N ASN A 270 13.39 20.06 2.53
CA ASN A 270 14.41 21.03 2.93
C ASN A 270 15.84 20.48 2.77
N ASN A 271 16.06 19.20 3.08
CA ASN A 271 17.36 18.56 2.86
C ASN A 271 17.69 18.42 1.36
N GLU A 272 16.70 18.08 0.52
CA GLU A 272 16.87 17.98 -0.92
C GLU A 272 17.30 19.32 -1.54
N PHE A 273 16.75 20.43 -1.06
CA PHE A 273 17.12 21.77 -1.49
C PHE A 273 18.24 22.41 -0.68
N ASN A 274 19.07 21.61 -0.01
CA ASN A 274 20.23 22.09 0.78
C ASN A 274 19.87 23.16 1.82
N ASN A 275 18.73 23.02 2.48
CA ASN A 275 18.18 23.97 3.45
C ASN A 275 17.85 25.35 2.86
N ASP A 276 17.57 25.44 1.59
CA ASP A 276 17.02 26.64 0.96
C ASP A 276 15.53 26.73 1.28
N ASN A 277 15.20 27.49 2.32
CA ASN A 277 13.84 27.64 2.80
C ASN A 277 12.88 28.20 1.73
N GLN A 278 13.37 29.09 0.85
CA GLN A 278 12.54 29.65 -0.21
C GLN A 278 12.07 28.53 -1.15
N LYS A 279 12.99 27.73 -1.67
CA LYS A 279 12.65 26.59 -2.55
C LYS A 279 11.77 25.55 -1.85
N THR A 280 12.04 25.27 -0.57
CA THR A 280 11.25 24.32 0.23
C THR A 280 9.78 24.73 0.33
N PHE A 281 9.47 26.03 0.38
CA PHE A 281 8.10 26.54 0.47
C PHE A 281 7.43 26.77 -0.89
N GLU A 282 8.13 26.65 -2.01
CA GLU A 282 7.55 26.72 -3.36
C GLU A 282 6.86 25.41 -3.79
N TYR A 283 7.06 24.31 -3.05
CA TYR A 283 6.44 23.00 -3.21
C TYR A 283 5.48 22.70 -2.06
#